data_c21c7945145a5dc9026119d51d8f4189
#
_entry.id   c21c7945145a5dc9026119d51d8f4189
#
_cell.length_a   1.000
_cell.length_b   1.000
_cell.length_c   1.000
_cell.angle_alpha   90.00
_cell.angle_beta   90.00
_cell.angle_gamma   90.00
#
_symmetry.space_group_name_H-M   'P 1'
#
loop_
_entity.id
_entity.type
_entity.pdbx_description
1 polymer ?
#
loop_
_entity_poly.entity_id
_entity_poly.type
_entity_poly.pdbx_seq_one_letter_code
_entity_poly.pdbx_strand_id
1 'polypeptide(L)'
;MILKYGLGLLSLGLCVVACTSPPAEPKPLPPKVVEGMWSDPPGAIGLLCFFTCTDAAIERLNALLDDPANDARPFPELRAEAEKHSRDTYLRPRLTEAVLKNYPLDPADDPGLLRCEPWGLARQMFAPHQIEIRRLGEDRVELRYGEWDARRTVYMDGRARQEPVLPSPMGNSVGRWEGETLVVETTGVNANITPWRFAHSDSLQTVERFTRSADGDTLQLTATLTDPGSLRQPLPIKKFWKWAPDSKVTPYEDCERPAAVTRGVSGL
;
A
#
# COMPACT_ATOMS: atom_id res chain seq x y z
N MET A 1 -14.64 -74.32 -62.76
CA MET A 1 -13.80 -73.15 -62.82
C MET A 1 -14.53 -72.08 -62.09
N ILE A 2 -14.19 -71.92 -60.79
CA ILE A 2 -14.98 -71.13 -59.80
C ILE A 2 -14.13 -69.95 -59.31
N LEU A 3 -14.66 -68.77 -59.57
CA LEU A 3 -14.07 -67.48 -59.13
C LEU A 3 -14.49 -67.25 -57.74
N LYS A 4 -13.50 -67.06 -56.82
CA LYS A 4 -13.73 -66.60 -55.43
C LYS A 4 -13.40 -65.11 -55.27
N TYR A 5 -14.41 -64.33 -54.98
CA TYR A 5 -14.26 -62.92 -54.55
C TYR A 5 -13.94 -62.87 -53.06
N GLY A 6 -12.79 -62.21 -52.71
CA GLY A 6 -12.46 -61.91 -51.33
C GLY A 6 -13.02 -60.51 -50.98
N LEU A 7 -13.84 -60.44 -49.97
CA LEU A 7 -14.27 -59.18 -49.33
C LEU A 7 -13.17 -58.66 -48.36
N GLY A 8 -12.62 -57.53 -48.74
CA GLY A 8 -11.76 -56.79 -47.81
C GLY A 8 -12.61 -55.89 -46.91
N LEU A 9 -12.52 -56.11 -45.61
CA LEU A 9 -13.11 -55.22 -44.56
C LEU A 9 -12.19 -54.01 -44.38
N LEU A 10 -12.65 -52.81 -44.78
CA LEU A 10 -12.06 -51.54 -44.40
C LEU A 10 -12.57 -51.20 -42.98
N SER A 11 -11.68 -51.24 -41.99
CA SER A 11 -11.94 -50.70 -40.66
C SER A 11 -11.72 -49.18 -40.65
N LEU A 12 -12.80 -48.40 -40.59
CA LEU A 12 -12.73 -46.96 -40.32
C LEU A 12 -12.37 -46.75 -38.84
N GLY A 13 -11.15 -46.34 -38.58
CA GLY A 13 -10.75 -45.84 -37.25
C GLY A 13 -11.36 -44.47 -37.00
N LEU A 14 -12.29 -44.38 -36.03
CA LEU A 14 -12.81 -43.11 -35.51
C LEU A 14 -11.74 -42.48 -34.62
N CYS A 15 -11.03 -41.44 -35.10
CA CYS A 15 -10.22 -40.58 -34.23
C CYS A 15 -11.17 -39.67 -33.46
N VAL A 16 -11.40 -40.01 -32.19
CA VAL A 16 -12.04 -39.08 -31.23
C VAL A 16 -11.00 -38.03 -30.80
N VAL A 17 -11.01 -36.90 -31.50
CA VAL A 17 -10.28 -35.73 -31.01
C VAL A 17 -11.03 -35.16 -29.79
N ALA A 18 -10.51 -35.44 -28.61
CA ALA A 18 -11.00 -34.81 -27.39
C ALA A 18 -10.70 -33.30 -27.48
N CYS A 19 -11.69 -32.49 -27.78
CA CYS A 19 -11.63 -31.05 -27.66
C CYS A 19 -11.55 -30.74 -26.14
N THR A 20 -10.33 -30.57 -25.62
CA THR A 20 -10.13 -29.97 -24.28
C THR A 20 -10.43 -28.48 -24.41
N SER A 21 -11.55 -28.04 -23.86
CA SER A 21 -11.86 -26.61 -23.74
C SER A 21 -10.71 -25.89 -23.03
N PRO A 22 -10.29 -24.71 -23.50
CA PRO A 22 -9.30 -23.91 -22.76
C PRO A 22 -9.80 -23.66 -21.33
N PRO A 23 -8.91 -23.56 -20.36
CA PRO A 23 -9.29 -23.22 -18.99
C PRO A 23 -10.10 -21.94 -19.01
N ALA A 24 -11.25 -21.92 -18.33
CA ALA A 24 -12.12 -20.76 -18.24
C ALA A 24 -11.30 -19.57 -17.69
N GLU A 25 -11.37 -18.43 -18.38
CA GLU A 25 -10.79 -17.19 -17.88
C GLU A 25 -11.32 -16.92 -16.47
N PRO A 26 -10.46 -16.48 -15.54
CA PRO A 26 -10.90 -16.16 -14.20
C PRO A 26 -11.99 -15.09 -14.27
N LYS A 27 -13.13 -15.43 -13.71
CA LYS A 27 -14.30 -14.54 -13.70
C LYS A 27 -13.91 -13.21 -13.05
N PRO A 28 -14.16 -12.05 -13.67
CA PRO A 28 -13.86 -10.75 -13.07
C PRO A 28 -14.47 -10.68 -11.67
N LEU A 29 -13.71 -10.16 -10.70
CA LEU A 29 -14.21 -9.96 -9.35
C LEU A 29 -15.43 -9.03 -9.41
N PRO A 30 -16.46 -9.27 -8.57
CA PRO A 30 -17.61 -8.37 -8.52
C PRO A 30 -17.15 -6.94 -8.26
N PRO A 31 -17.68 -5.91 -8.91
CA PRO A 31 -17.18 -4.55 -8.86
C PRO A 31 -17.18 -3.89 -7.48
N LYS A 32 -17.76 -4.54 -6.46
CA LYS A 32 -17.89 -4.01 -5.10
C LYS A 32 -16.96 -4.63 -4.06
N VAL A 33 -16.04 -5.50 -4.46
CA VAL A 33 -15.08 -6.14 -3.56
C VAL A 33 -13.75 -5.45 -3.68
N VAL A 34 -13.07 -5.19 -2.55
CA VAL A 34 -11.76 -4.52 -2.52
C VAL A 34 -10.61 -5.43 -2.97
N GLU A 35 -10.87 -6.72 -3.15
CA GLU A 35 -9.87 -7.69 -3.60
C GLU A 35 -9.39 -7.38 -5.02
N GLY A 36 -8.11 -7.57 -5.26
CA GLY A 36 -7.47 -7.39 -6.55
C GLY A 36 -6.25 -6.48 -6.51
N MET A 37 -5.85 -6.07 -7.70
CA MET A 37 -4.66 -5.26 -7.91
C MET A 37 -5.03 -3.79 -8.10
N TRP A 38 -4.34 -2.93 -7.36
CA TRP A 38 -4.55 -1.50 -7.35
C TRP A 38 -3.22 -0.78 -7.54
N SER A 39 -3.20 0.22 -8.40
CA SER A 39 -2.01 1.04 -8.69
C SER A 39 -2.22 2.48 -8.29
N ASP A 40 -1.14 3.22 -8.17
CA ASP A 40 -1.24 4.64 -7.88
C ASP A 40 -2.09 5.35 -8.92
N PRO A 41 -2.90 6.33 -8.52
CA PRO A 41 -3.63 7.14 -9.47
C PRO A 41 -2.64 7.93 -10.34
N PRO A 42 -2.90 8.06 -11.65
CA PRO A 42 -2.09 8.90 -12.51
C PRO A 42 -2.19 10.37 -12.08
N GLY A 43 -1.09 11.10 -12.21
CA GLY A 43 -1.05 12.55 -12.00
C GLY A 43 -0.73 13.00 -10.57
N ALA A 44 -1.05 14.26 -10.28
CA ALA A 44 -0.63 14.96 -9.06
C ALA A 44 -1.12 14.34 -7.75
N ILE A 45 -2.33 13.76 -7.77
CA ILE A 45 -2.97 13.21 -6.55
C ILE A 45 -2.18 12.04 -5.97
N GLY A 46 -1.66 11.14 -6.81
CA GLY A 46 -0.83 10.01 -6.34
C GLY A 46 0.44 10.47 -5.63
N LEU A 47 0.99 11.59 -6.04
CA LEU A 47 2.21 12.15 -5.48
C LEU A 47 1.98 12.91 -4.16
N LEU A 48 0.77 13.42 -3.92
CA LEU A 48 0.43 14.15 -2.68
C LEU A 48 0.19 13.25 -1.50
N CYS A 49 -0.22 12.02 -1.75
CA CYS A 49 -0.42 11.03 -0.71
C CYS A 49 0.88 10.56 -0.04
N PHE A 50 2.00 11.13 -0.40
CA PHE A 50 3.31 10.76 0.12
C PHE A 50 3.53 11.11 1.59
N PHE A 51 2.87 12.17 2.11
CA PHE A 51 3.04 12.62 3.50
C PHE A 51 1.74 12.78 4.26
N THR A 52 0.73 13.30 3.62
CA THR A 52 -0.60 13.49 4.20
C THR A 52 -1.60 13.61 3.07
N CYS A 53 -2.33 12.54 2.78
CA CYS A 53 -3.53 12.63 1.95
C CYS A 53 -4.64 13.33 2.73
N THR A 54 -4.46 14.58 3.05
CA THR A 54 -5.51 15.39 3.66
C THR A 54 -6.20 16.21 2.60
N ASP A 55 -7.48 16.44 2.79
CA ASP A 55 -8.23 17.34 1.91
C ASP A 55 -7.51 18.70 1.84
N ALA A 56 -6.98 19.19 2.96
CA ALA A 56 -6.21 20.43 3.02
C ALA A 56 -4.91 20.45 2.17
N ALA A 57 -4.22 19.31 2.05
CA ALA A 57 -3.05 19.21 1.18
C ALA A 57 -3.44 19.27 -0.30
N ILE A 58 -4.52 18.58 -0.65
CA ILE A 58 -5.07 18.56 -2.02
C ILE A 58 -5.58 19.94 -2.38
N GLU A 59 -6.35 20.58 -1.52
CA GLU A 59 -6.86 21.94 -1.71
C GLU A 59 -5.72 22.95 -1.89
N ARG A 60 -4.66 22.85 -1.08
CA ARG A 60 -3.50 23.73 -1.23
C ARG A 60 -2.80 23.53 -2.56
N LEU A 61 -2.60 22.30 -3.03
CA LEU A 61 -1.97 22.08 -4.33
C LEU A 61 -2.85 22.59 -5.46
N ASN A 62 -4.15 22.31 -5.42
CA ASN A 62 -5.08 22.83 -6.43
C ASN A 62 -5.04 24.36 -6.47
N ALA A 63 -5.07 25.01 -5.31
CA ALA A 63 -4.97 26.48 -5.24
C ALA A 63 -3.65 27.02 -5.82
N LEU A 64 -2.54 26.26 -5.68
CA LEU A 64 -1.26 26.64 -6.29
C LEU A 64 -1.26 26.44 -7.82
N LEU A 65 -1.92 25.38 -8.29
CA LEU A 65 -2.02 25.07 -9.72
C LEU A 65 -3.01 26.00 -10.46
N ASP A 66 -4.05 26.46 -9.76
CA ASP A 66 -5.06 27.37 -10.33
C ASP A 66 -4.61 28.83 -10.34
N ASP A 67 -3.51 29.17 -9.67
CA ASP A 67 -2.98 30.53 -9.63
C ASP A 67 -2.03 30.80 -10.83
N PRO A 68 -2.41 31.69 -11.78
CA PRO A 68 -1.58 32.00 -12.96
C PRO A 68 -0.18 32.53 -12.61
N ALA A 69 0.02 33.07 -11.42
CA ALA A 69 1.34 33.50 -10.95
C ALA A 69 2.33 32.33 -10.81
N ASN A 70 1.84 31.12 -10.77
CA ASN A 70 2.62 29.90 -10.64
C ASN A 70 2.88 29.18 -11.98
N ASP A 71 2.34 29.64 -13.11
CA ASP A 71 2.44 28.96 -14.41
C ASP A 71 3.87 28.66 -14.85
N ALA A 72 4.82 29.50 -14.45
CA ALA A 72 6.24 29.32 -14.76
C ALA A 72 7.00 28.47 -13.73
N ARG A 73 6.37 28.07 -12.63
CA ARG A 73 7.01 27.30 -11.58
C ARG A 73 6.97 25.80 -11.90
N PRO A 74 8.09 25.08 -11.71
CA PRO A 74 8.09 23.62 -11.87
C PRO A 74 7.12 22.94 -10.92
N PHE A 75 6.37 21.96 -11.43
CA PHE A 75 5.43 21.17 -10.60
C PHE A 75 6.05 20.59 -9.32
N PRO A 76 7.30 20.08 -9.30
CA PRO A 76 7.93 19.60 -8.07
C PRO A 76 8.05 20.65 -6.96
N GLU A 77 8.22 21.93 -7.32
CA GLU A 77 8.27 23.03 -6.34
C GLU A 77 6.90 23.31 -5.73
N LEU A 78 5.85 23.37 -6.56
CA LEU A 78 4.47 23.55 -6.09
C LEU A 78 4.04 22.42 -5.18
N ARG A 79 4.39 21.21 -5.55
CA ARG A 79 4.16 20.02 -4.74
C ARG A 79 4.88 20.10 -3.40
N ALA A 80 6.17 20.45 -3.39
CA ALA A 80 6.96 20.58 -2.17
C ALA A 80 6.39 21.66 -1.23
N GLU A 81 5.87 22.76 -1.80
CA GLU A 81 5.18 23.80 -1.03
C GLU A 81 3.89 23.27 -0.40
N ALA A 82 3.06 22.54 -1.15
CA ALA A 82 1.83 21.95 -0.65
C ALA A 82 2.11 20.90 0.45
N GLU A 83 3.12 20.08 0.25
CA GLU A 83 3.57 19.10 1.26
C GLU A 83 4.09 19.78 2.53
N LYS A 84 4.89 20.83 2.39
CA LYS A 84 5.37 21.63 3.52
C LYS A 84 4.21 22.25 4.29
N HIS A 85 3.26 22.86 3.59
CA HIS A 85 2.06 23.43 4.20
C HIS A 85 1.28 22.36 5.01
N SER A 86 1.01 21.22 4.40
CA SER A 86 0.30 20.13 5.06
C SER A 86 1.07 19.61 6.29
N ARG A 87 2.37 19.44 6.18
CA ARG A 87 3.21 19.04 7.30
C ARG A 87 3.15 20.03 8.46
N ASP A 88 3.27 21.33 8.18
CA ASP A 88 3.36 22.37 9.19
C ASP A 88 1.99 22.67 9.84
N THR A 89 0.90 22.59 9.07
CA THR A 89 -0.45 22.95 9.55
C THR A 89 -1.25 21.75 10.05
N TYR A 90 -0.97 20.56 9.56
CA TYR A 90 -1.74 19.36 9.89
C TYR A 90 -0.97 18.34 10.73
N LEU A 91 0.21 17.89 10.29
CA LEU A 91 0.96 16.87 10.99
C LEU A 91 1.65 17.42 12.25
N ARG A 92 2.45 18.45 12.09
CA ARG A 92 3.28 19.01 13.16
C ARG A 92 2.52 19.38 14.45
N PRO A 93 1.33 20.00 14.42
CA PRO A 93 0.55 20.28 15.62
C PRO A 93 0.09 19.03 16.38
N ARG A 94 0.05 17.88 15.69
CA ARG A 94 -0.34 16.60 16.29
C ARG A 94 0.80 15.84 16.93
N LEU A 95 2.05 16.22 16.64
CA LEU A 95 3.22 15.53 17.17
C LEU A 95 3.49 15.94 18.63
N THR A 96 3.97 14.99 19.43
CA THR A 96 4.44 15.25 20.79
C THR A 96 5.75 16.04 20.77
N GLU A 97 6.11 16.66 21.89
CA GLU A 97 7.38 17.37 22.02
C GLU A 97 8.60 16.46 21.86
N ALA A 98 8.47 15.21 22.29
CA ALA A 98 9.52 14.21 22.15
C ALA A 98 9.87 13.97 20.67
N VAL A 99 8.85 13.88 19.81
CA VAL A 99 9.06 13.78 18.36
C VAL A 99 9.55 15.10 17.77
N LEU A 100 8.94 16.22 18.15
CA LEU A 100 9.29 17.55 17.62
C LEU A 100 10.73 17.95 17.93
N LYS A 101 11.29 17.50 19.06
CA LYS A 101 12.68 17.77 19.43
C LYS A 101 13.67 17.20 18.40
N ASN A 102 13.32 16.11 17.76
CA ASN A 102 14.13 15.42 16.76
C ASN A 102 13.65 15.68 15.33
N TYR A 103 12.77 16.67 15.13
CA TYR A 103 12.17 16.99 13.86
C TYR A 103 12.60 18.39 13.38
N PRO A 104 12.95 18.59 12.08
CA PRO A 104 12.99 17.59 11.02
C PRO A 104 14.31 16.80 11.03
N LEU A 105 14.25 15.50 10.77
CA LEU A 105 15.44 14.75 10.42
C LEU A 105 15.80 15.01 8.96
N ASP A 106 17.09 14.92 8.68
CA ASP A 106 17.57 14.93 7.31
C ASP A 106 17.02 13.69 6.58
N PRO A 107 16.38 13.85 5.42
CA PRO A 107 15.98 12.72 4.59
C PRO A 107 17.11 11.74 4.27
N ALA A 108 18.35 12.21 4.24
CA ALA A 108 19.53 11.37 4.05
C ALA A 108 19.80 10.44 5.25
N ASP A 109 19.20 10.68 6.39
CA ASP A 109 19.35 9.84 7.59
C ASP A 109 18.27 8.75 7.68
N ASP A 110 17.50 8.49 6.61
CA ASP A 110 16.49 7.44 6.57
C ASP A 110 17.15 6.04 6.62
N PRO A 111 17.13 5.34 7.78
CA PRO A 111 17.83 4.07 7.90
C PRO A 111 17.28 2.98 6.99
N GLY A 112 15.98 3.02 6.70
CA GLY A 112 15.36 2.06 5.79
C GLY A 112 15.91 2.20 4.37
N LEU A 113 16.04 3.43 3.87
CA LEU A 113 16.62 3.68 2.56
C LEU A 113 18.12 3.37 2.54
N LEU A 114 18.85 3.79 3.57
CA LEU A 114 20.31 3.59 3.64
C LEU A 114 20.72 2.13 3.80
N ARG A 115 19.89 1.29 4.40
CA ARG A 115 20.17 -0.12 4.65
C ARG A 115 19.44 -1.09 3.73
N CYS A 116 18.60 -0.57 2.83
CA CYS A 116 17.71 -1.39 1.99
C CYS A 116 16.79 -2.28 2.85
N GLU A 117 16.27 -1.74 3.94
CA GLU A 117 15.37 -2.45 4.83
C GLU A 117 13.92 -2.14 4.51
N PRO A 118 13.03 -3.13 4.56
CA PRO A 118 11.60 -2.90 4.40
C PRO A 118 11.09 -1.88 5.42
N TRP A 119 10.24 -0.98 4.96
CA TRP A 119 9.59 -0.02 5.84
C TRP A 119 8.49 -0.67 6.67
N GLY A 120 8.25 -0.16 7.85
CA GLY A 120 7.14 -0.57 8.68
C GLY A 120 5.79 -0.06 8.18
N LEU A 121 4.72 -0.55 8.81
CA LEU A 121 3.32 -0.30 8.44
C LEU A 121 3.00 1.17 8.21
N ALA A 122 3.36 2.05 9.14
CA ALA A 122 3.03 3.47 9.05
C ALA A 122 3.58 4.10 7.77
N ARG A 123 4.78 3.73 7.37
CA ARG A 123 5.39 4.25 6.14
C ARG A 123 4.78 3.63 4.88
N GLN A 124 4.43 2.33 4.92
CA GLN A 124 3.75 1.68 3.80
C GLN A 124 2.40 2.33 3.48
N MET A 125 1.68 2.81 4.47
CA MET A 125 0.42 3.54 4.26
C MET A 125 0.59 4.80 3.41
N PHE A 126 1.76 5.43 3.46
CA PHE A 126 2.05 6.66 2.72
C PHE A 126 2.83 6.42 1.42
N ALA A 127 3.36 5.22 1.21
CA ALA A 127 4.17 4.94 0.05
C ALA A 127 3.36 5.01 -1.27
N PRO A 128 3.88 5.66 -2.33
CA PRO A 128 3.19 5.80 -3.60
C PRO A 128 3.36 4.54 -4.46
N HIS A 129 2.92 3.39 -3.97
CA HIS A 129 3.10 2.12 -4.64
C HIS A 129 1.80 1.34 -4.74
N GLN A 130 1.82 0.31 -5.59
CA GLN A 130 0.71 -0.60 -5.78
C GLN A 130 0.35 -1.31 -4.47
N ILE A 131 -0.89 -1.74 -4.37
CA ILE A 131 -1.35 -2.67 -3.36
C ILE A 131 -2.15 -3.79 -4.01
N GLU A 132 -1.85 -5.02 -3.64
CA GLU A 132 -2.67 -6.18 -3.95
C GLU A 132 -3.41 -6.62 -2.68
N ILE A 133 -4.72 -6.77 -2.78
CA ILE A 133 -5.56 -7.30 -1.72
C ILE A 133 -6.06 -8.66 -2.16
N ARG A 134 -5.70 -9.70 -1.40
CA ARG A 134 -5.95 -11.08 -1.79
C ARG A 134 -6.49 -11.91 -0.63
N ARG A 135 -7.58 -12.61 -0.87
CA ARG A 135 -8.10 -13.59 0.11
C ARG A 135 -7.23 -14.84 0.14
N LEU A 136 -6.84 -15.28 1.33
CA LEU A 136 -6.12 -16.50 1.59
C LEU A 136 -7.02 -17.49 2.38
N GLY A 137 -7.96 -18.13 1.68
CA GLY A 137 -9.00 -18.93 2.32
C GLY A 137 -10.12 -18.07 2.88
N GLU A 138 -10.87 -18.58 3.85
CA GLU A 138 -12.04 -17.90 4.42
C GLU A 138 -11.68 -17.00 5.61
N ASP A 139 -10.55 -17.27 6.26
CA ASP A 139 -10.15 -16.69 7.54
C ASP A 139 -9.05 -15.64 7.44
N ARG A 140 -8.51 -15.39 6.25
CA ARG A 140 -7.39 -14.44 6.08
C ARG A 140 -7.48 -13.62 4.80
N VAL A 141 -6.99 -12.40 4.89
CA VAL A 141 -6.72 -11.52 3.75
C VAL A 141 -5.25 -11.13 3.80
N GLU A 142 -4.55 -11.19 2.67
CA GLU A 142 -3.21 -10.65 2.52
C GLU A 142 -3.29 -9.27 1.87
N LEU A 143 -2.59 -8.32 2.46
CA LEU A 143 -2.28 -7.02 1.86
C LEU A 143 -0.80 -7.05 1.46
N ARG A 144 -0.53 -6.98 0.15
CA ARG A 144 0.81 -6.97 -0.42
C ARG A 144 1.08 -5.60 -1.02
N TYR A 145 2.13 -4.95 -0.56
CA TYR A 145 2.50 -3.60 -0.97
C TYR A 145 3.64 -3.66 -1.97
N GLY A 146 3.60 -2.78 -2.98
CA GLY A 146 4.65 -2.70 -3.98
C GLY A 146 6.02 -2.32 -3.41
N GLU A 147 6.02 -1.50 -2.38
CA GLU A 147 7.27 -1.12 -1.71
C GLU A 147 7.86 -2.30 -0.94
N TRP A 148 9.05 -2.75 -1.34
CA TRP A 148 9.80 -3.84 -0.70
C TRP A 148 9.09 -5.20 -0.68
N ASP A 149 8.05 -5.42 -1.47
CA ASP A 149 7.20 -6.60 -1.39
C ASP A 149 6.66 -6.86 0.03
N ALA A 150 6.43 -5.79 0.79
CA ALA A 150 5.96 -5.92 2.15
C ALA A 150 4.60 -6.59 2.19
N ARG A 151 4.45 -7.60 3.04
CA ARG A 151 3.22 -8.39 3.16
C ARG A 151 2.67 -8.34 4.57
N ARG A 152 1.36 -8.29 4.65
CA ARG A 152 0.63 -8.27 5.91
C ARG A 152 -0.56 -9.21 5.84
N THR A 153 -0.62 -10.14 6.76
CA THR A 153 -1.78 -11.03 6.92
C THR A 153 -2.77 -10.40 7.88
N VAL A 154 -4.01 -10.28 7.44
CA VAL A 154 -5.15 -9.85 8.25
C VAL A 154 -5.99 -11.07 8.58
N TYR A 155 -6.17 -11.36 9.86
CA TYR A 155 -6.99 -12.47 10.35
C TYR A 155 -8.44 -12.04 10.44
N MET A 156 -9.34 -12.78 9.75
CA MET A 156 -10.76 -12.43 9.57
C MET A 156 -11.72 -13.23 10.46
N ASP A 157 -11.18 -14.18 11.22
CA ASP A 157 -11.96 -15.15 12.00
C ASP A 157 -12.31 -14.67 13.41
N GLY A 158 -12.08 -13.37 13.69
CA GLY A 158 -12.35 -12.78 14.99
C GLY A 158 -11.45 -13.31 16.11
N ARG A 159 -10.37 -14.03 15.78
CA ARG A 159 -9.38 -14.42 16.77
C ARG A 159 -8.90 -13.18 17.51
N ALA A 160 -9.13 -13.18 18.80
CA ALA A 160 -8.42 -12.25 19.66
C ALA A 160 -6.93 -12.39 19.37
N ARG A 161 -6.24 -11.25 19.34
CA ARG A 161 -4.80 -11.21 19.13
C ARG A 161 -4.13 -12.30 19.95
N GLN A 162 -3.24 -13.08 19.33
CA GLN A 162 -2.43 -14.01 20.09
C GLN A 162 -1.63 -13.21 21.13
N GLU A 163 -1.88 -13.48 22.38
CA GLU A 163 -1.09 -12.92 23.48
C GLU A 163 0.06 -13.87 23.82
N PRO A 164 1.30 -13.40 23.96
CA PRO A 164 1.73 -12.02 23.73
C PRO A 164 1.86 -11.70 22.23
N VAL A 165 1.42 -10.48 21.84
CA VAL A 165 1.64 -9.95 20.50
C VAL A 165 3.12 -9.64 20.34
N LEU A 166 3.81 -10.41 19.52
CA LEU A 166 5.21 -10.12 19.19
C LEU A 166 5.26 -8.94 18.21
N PRO A 167 5.99 -7.87 18.55
CA PRO A 167 6.16 -6.73 17.66
C PRO A 167 6.80 -7.14 16.33
N SER A 168 6.32 -6.55 15.24
CA SER A 168 6.88 -6.72 13.90
C SER A 168 6.81 -5.41 13.12
N PRO A 169 7.56 -5.25 12.01
CA PRO A 169 7.48 -4.05 11.20
C PRO A 169 6.07 -3.76 10.67
N MET A 170 5.28 -4.80 10.36
CA MET A 170 3.92 -4.68 9.84
C MET A 170 2.83 -4.86 10.91
N GLY A 171 3.22 -5.14 12.15
CA GLY A 171 2.30 -5.39 13.25
C GLY A 171 1.49 -6.66 13.13
N ASN A 172 0.46 -6.77 13.99
CA ASN A 172 -0.51 -7.84 13.98
C ASN A 172 -1.88 -7.28 13.63
N SER A 173 -2.50 -7.81 12.58
CA SER A 173 -3.72 -7.28 12.01
C SER A 173 -4.88 -8.25 12.17
N VAL A 174 -6.00 -7.73 12.65
CA VAL A 174 -7.30 -8.42 12.65
C VAL A 174 -8.26 -7.61 11.79
N GLY A 175 -9.15 -8.29 11.10
CA GLY A 175 -10.07 -7.64 10.18
C GLY A 175 -11.51 -8.14 10.31
N ARG A 176 -12.41 -7.37 9.74
CA ARG A 176 -13.81 -7.72 9.55
C ARG A 176 -14.36 -7.02 8.32
N TRP A 177 -15.43 -7.58 7.81
CA TRP A 177 -16.21 -6.92 6.77
C TRP A 177 -17.35 -6.10 7.39
N GLU A 178 -17.45 -4.85 7.01
CA GLU A 178 -18.61 -3.99 7.27
C GLU A 178 -19.28 -3.67 5.93
N GLY A 179 -20.22 -4.52 5.53
CA GLY A 179 -20.74 -4.52 4.17
C GLY A 179 -19.64 -4.84 3.15
N GLU A 180 -19.33 -3.89 2.28
CA GLU A 180 -18.27 -4.02 1.27
C GLU A 180 -16.92 -3.40 1.70
N THR A 181 -16.85 -2.85 2.90
CA THR A 181 -15.64 -2.24 3.45
C THR A 181 -14.84 -3.29 4.24
N LEU A 182 -13.57 -3.44 3.90
CA LEU A 182 -12.61 -4.17 4.74
C LEU A 182 -12.12 -3.22 5.84
N VAL A 183 -12.41 -3.58 7.08
CA VAL A 183 -11.89 -2.87 8.26
C VAL A 183 -10.75 -3.67 8.85
N VAL A 184 -9.61 -3.03 9.08
CA VAL A 184 -8.39 -3.66 9.63
C VAL A 184 -7.92 -2.88 10.84
N GLU A 185 -7.74 -3.59 11.95
CA GLU A 185 -7.14 -3.05 13.18
C GLU A 185 -5.77 -3.67 13.38
N THR A 186 -4.74 -2.83 13.60
CA THR A 186 -3.36 -3.30 13.75
C THR A 186 -2.72 -2.73 14.99
N THR A 187 -1.96 -3.60 15.69
CA THR A 187 -1.14 -3.24 16.86
C THR A 187 0.16 -4.03 16.82
N GLY A 188 1.05 -3.80 17.80
CA GLY A 188 2.32 -4.50 17.86
C GLY A 188 3.24 -4.16 16.69
N VAL A 189 3.17 -2.92 16.22
CA VAL A 189 4.11 -2.39 15.22
C VAL A 189 5.40 -1.99 15.93
N ASN A 190 6.55 -2.42 15.42
CA ASN A 190 7.84 -2.00 15.97
C ASN A 190 7.97 -0.48 15.96
N ALA A 191 8.45 0.10 17.04
CA ALA A 191 8.74 1.52 17.08
C ALA A 191 9.65 1.94 15.91
N ASN A 192 9.31 3.05 15.29
CA ASN A 192 10.15 3.71 14.30
C ASN A 192 10.42 5.14 14.76
N ILE A 193 11.62 5.36 15.26
CA ILE A 193 12.05 6.67 15.75
C ILE A 193 12.56 7.59 14.65
N THR A 194 12.63 7.10 13.41
CA THR A 194 13.04 7.91 12.28
C THR A 194 11.88 8.83 11.87
N PRO A 195 11.93 10.13 12.16
CA PRO A 195 10.79 11.02 11.95
C PRO A 195 10.53 11.35 10.49
N TRP A 196 11.39 10.90 9.61
CA TRP A 196 11.17 11.12 8.20
C TRP A 196 9.94 10.31 7.77
N ARG A 197 8.84 10.98 7.57
CA ARG A 197 7.51 10.57 7.18
C ARG A 197 6.57 10.20 8.32
N PHE A 198 6.95 9.48 9.34
CA PHE A 198 6.11 9.26 10.51
C PHE A 198 6.86 8.51 11.62
N ALA A 199 7.43 9.25 12.56
CA ALA A 199 7.94 8.65 13.80
C ALA A 199 6.78 8.13 14.65
N HIS A 200 6.90 6.90 15.11
CA HIS A 200 5.92 6.31 16.02
C HIS A 200 6.60 5.41 17.06
N SER A 201 5.95 5.28 18.20
CA SER A 201 6.35 4.36 19.24
C SER A 201 5.83 2.93 18.96
N ASP A 202 6.15 1.99 19.84
CA ASP A 202 5.58 0.63 19.85
C ASP A 202 4.11 0.58 20.31
N SER A 203 3.60 1.69 20.79
CA SER A 203 2.19 1.85 21.17
C SER A 203 1.28 2.25 20.00
N LEU A 204 1.83 2.30 18.77
CA LEU A 204 1.05 2.61 17.58
C LEU A 204 -0.10 1.61 17.39
N GLN A 205 -1.29 2.15 17.22
CA GLN A 205 -2.49 1.44 16.81
C GLN A 205 -3.06 2.08 15.56
N THR A 206 -3.54 1.27 14.64
CA THR A 206 -4.21 1.76 13.43
C THR A 206 -5.57 1.13 13.25
N VAL A 207 -6.52 1.91 12.76
CA VAL A 207 -7.80 1.44 12.25
C VAL A 207 -7.90 1.88 10.81
N GLU A 208 -7.95 0.93 9.90
CA GLU A 208 -7.95 1.14 8.46
C GLU A 208 -9.27 0.68 7.86
N ARG A 209 -9.76 1.41 6.88
CA ARG A 209 -11.00 1.10 6.15
C ARG A 209 -10.71 1.18 4.65
N PHE A 210 -10.75 0.06 4.00
CA PHE A 210 -10.61 -0.05 2.56
C PHE A 210 -11.99 -0.15 1.93
N THR A 211 -12.32 0.81 1.08
CA THR A 211 -13.62 0.88 0.41
C THR A 211 -13.41 1.09 -1.08
N ARG A 212 -14.10 0.30 -1.90
CA ARG A 212 -14.11 0.50 -3.35
C ARG A 212 -15.20 1.49 -3.71
N SER A 213 -14.92 2.41 -4.64
CA SER A 213 -15.92 3.35 -5.17
C SER A 213 -17.07 2.62 -5.88
N ALA A 214 -18.22 3.29 -5.99
CA ALA A 214 -19.42 2.71 -6.60
C ALA A 214 -19.23 2.36 -8.09
N ASP A 215 -18.37 3.10 -8.80
CA ASP A 215 -17.99 2.81 -10.19
C ASP A 215 -16.97 1.67 -10.31
N GLY A 216 -16.39 1.24 -9.19
CA GLY A 216 -15.42 0.17 -9.13
C GLY A 216 -13.99 0.56 -9.48
N ASP A 217 -13.73 1.80 -9.81
CA ASP A 217 -12.43 2.24 -10.36
C ASP A 217 -11.42 2.69 -9.31
N THR A 218 -11.87 3.01 -8.10
CA THR A 218 -11.03 3.59 -7.06
C THR A 218 -11.12 2.77 -5.77
N LEU A 219 -9.97 2.44 -5.19
CA LEU A 219 -9.84 1.98 -3.82
C LEU A 219 -9.48 3.17 -2.95
N GLN A 220 -10.28 3.43 -1.93
CA GLN A 220 -10.01 4.43 -0.91
C GLN A 220 -9.61 3.73 0.39
N LEU A 221 -8.49 4.14 0.96
CA LEU A 221 -8.13 3.89 2.34
C LEU A 221 -8.43 5.14 3.16
N THR A 222 -9.21 4.98 4.23
CA THR A 222 -9.20 5.92 5.36
C THR A 222 -8.62 5.22 6.55
N ALA A 223 -7.64 5.82 7.22
CA ALA A 223 -7.05 5.24 8.41
C ALA A 223 -6.96 6.27 9.53
N THR A 224 -7.06 5.79 10.76
CA THR A 224 -6.81 6.57 11.97
C THR A 224 -5.64 5.94 12.70
N LEU A 225 -4.60 6.72 12.93
CA LEU A 225 -3.41 6.32 13.68
C LEU A 225 -3.50 6.93 15.08
N THR A 226 -3.32 6.10 16.10
CA THR A 226 -3.27 6.50 17.50
C THR A 226 -1.97 6.02 18.10
N ASP A 227 -1.19 6.94 18.65
CA ASP A 227 0.10 6.65 19.29
C ASP A 227 0.39 7.67 20.38
N PRO A 228 0.10 7.37 21.64
CA PRO A 228 0.34 8.30 22.75
C PRO A 228 1.80 8.75 22.91
N GLY A 229 2.76 7.93 22.44
CA GLY A 229 4.19 8.28 22.48
C GLY A 229 4.58 9.35 21.47
N SER A 230 3.89 9.39 20.31
CA SER A 230 4.26 10.26 19.19
C SER A 230 3.19 11.27 18.82
N LEU A 231 1.93 11.01 19.12
CA LEU A 231 0.78 11.83 18.75
C LEU A 231 0.03 12.37 19.98
N ARG A 232 -0.25 13.66 19.97
CA ARG A 232 -1.11 14.34 20.98
C ARG A 232 -2.59 14.04 20.75
N GLN A 233 -2.97 13.69 19.54
CA GLN A 233 -4.34 13.34 19.13
C GLN A 233 -4.28 12.39 17.93
N PRO A 234 -5.34 11.60 17.69
CA PRO A 234 -5.38 10.70 16.54
C PRO A 234 -5.09 11.42 15.23
N LEU A 235 -4.34 10.76 14.33
CA LEU A 235 -4.00 11.24 13.00
C LEU A 235 -4.84 10.50 11.96
N PRO A 236 -5.86 11.14 11.39
CA PRO A 236 -6.57 10.59 10.23
C PRO A 236 -5.76 10.80 8.96
N ILE A 237 -5.77 9.78 8.10
CA ILE A 237 -5.16 9.82 6.77
C ILE A 237 -6.11 9.28 5.73
N LYS A 238 -5.93 9.70 4.47
CA LYS A 238 -6.61 9.14 3.31
C LYS A 238 -5.59 8.77 2.25
N LYS A 239 -5.87 7.70 1.52
CA LYS A 239 -5.09 7.30 0.34
C LYS A 239 -6.02 6.71 -0.72
N PHE A 240 -5.60 6.82 -1.99
CA PHE A 240 -6.37 6.34 -3.12
C PHE A 240 -5.48 5.53 -4.06
N TRP A 241 -6.07 4.52 -4.69
CA TRP A 241 -5.49 3.77 -5.79
C TRP A 241 -6.53 3.60 -6.89
N LYS A 242 -6.07 3.34 -8.10
CA LYS A 242 -6.90 3.01 -9.25
C LYS A 242 -6.90 1.52 -9.51
N TRP A 243 -8.03 1.00 -9.95
CA TRP A 243 -8.16 -0.39 -10.37
C TRP A 243 -7.18 -0.69 -11.51
N ALA A 244 -6.38 -1.73 -11.37
CA ALA A 244 -5.32 -2.09 -12.29
C ALA A 244 -5.17 -3.63 -12.42
N PRO A 245 -6.19 -4.33 -12.92
CA PRO A 245 -6.24 -5.80 -12.92
C PRO A 245 -5.10 -6.44 -13.70
N ASP A 246 -4.59 -5.76 -14.73
CA ASP A 246 -3.48 -6.23 -15.57
C ASP A 246 -2.09 -5.85 -15.02
N SER A 247 -2.06 -5.12 -13.92
CA SER A 247 -0.83 -4.74 -13.24
C SER A 247 -0.36 -5.85 -12.30
N LYS A 248 0.86 -5.73 -11.82
CA LYS A 248 1.43 -6.60 -10.79
C LYS A 248 2.25 -5.77 -9.81
N VAL A 249 2.40 -6.29 -8.62
CA VAL A 249 3.35 -5.70 -7.66
C VAL A 249 4.74 -5.80 -8.25
N THR A 250 5.41 -4.66 -8.34
CA THR A 250 6.82 -4.54 -8.75
C THR A 250 7.63 -4.09 -7.55
N PRO A 251 8.21 -5.03 -6.80
CA PRO A 251 9.04 -4.68 -5.64
C PRO A 251 10.31 -3.95 -6.06
N TYR A 252 10.86 -3.22 -5.12
CA TYR A 252 12.22 -2.69 -5.24
C TYR A 252 13.21 -3.85 -5.17
N GLU A 253 13.80 -4.22 -6.30
CA GLU A 253 14.77 -5.32 -6.37
C GLU A 253 16.22 -4.82 -6.36
N ASP A 254 16.46 -3.58 -6.78
CA ASP A 254 17.78 -3.01 -7.02
C ASP A 254 18.18 -1.94 -5.98
N CYS A 255 17.89 -2.19 -4.70
CA CYS A 255 18.39 -1.28 -3.67
C CYS A 255 19.89 -1.48 -3.49
N GLU A 256 20.68 -0.63 -4.11
CA GLU A 256 22.12 -0.53 -3.81
C GLU A 256 22.29 0.24 -2.49
N ARG A 257 22.94 -0.38 -1.52
CA ARG A 257 23.36 0.33 -0.32
C ARG A 257 24.31 1.46 -0.76
N PRO A 258 23.99 2.72 -0.44
CA PRO A 258 24.94 3.80 -0.70
C PRO A 258 26.31 3.42 -0.11
N ALA A 259 27.37 3.56 -0.88
CA ALA A 259 28.72 3.41 -0.36
C ALA A 259 28.81 4.26 0.91
N ALA A 260 29.29 3.67 2.00
CA ALA A 260 29.33 4.30 3.31
C ALA A 260 29.85 5.73 3.17
N VAL A 261 28.95 6.70 3.32
CA VAL A 261 29.36 8.08 3.45
C VAL A 261 30.07 8.14 4.80
N THR A 262 31.37 8.01 4.77
CA THR A 262 32.20 8.38 5.92
C THR A 262 32.02 9.86 6.11
N ARG A 263 30.98 10.25 6.87
CA ARG A 263 30.93 11.58 7.44
C ARG A 263 32.17 11.67 8.31
N GLY A 264 33.14 12.40 7.83
CA GLY A 264 34.28 12.75 8.66
C GLY A 264 33.73 13.40 9.92
N VAL A 265 33.90 12.71 11.04
CA VAL A 265 33.75 13.31 12.36
C VAL A 265 34.92 14.28 12.49
N SER A 266 34.76 15.46 11.90
CA SER A 266 35.69 16.56 12.09
C SER A 266 35.18 17.40 13.24
N GLY A 267 35.86 17.25 14.36
CA GLY A 267 35.93 18.28 15.38
C GLY A 267 35.02 18.09 16.60
N LEU A 268 35.62 17.54 17.60
CA LEU A 268 35.42 17.97 19.00
C LEU A 268 35.75 19.44 19.16
#